data_4bfdd0dda0a8ee8f86f4fd4abc01f660
#
_entry.id   4bfdd0dda0a8ee8f86f4fd4abc01f660
#
_cell.length_a   1.000
_cell.length_b   1.000
_cell.length_c   1.000
_cell.angle_alpha   90.00
_cell.angle_beta   90.00
_cell.angle_gamma   90.00
#
_symmetry.space_group_name_H-M   'P 1'
#
loop_
_entity.id
_entity.type
_entity.pdbx_description
1 polymer ?
#
loop_
_entity_poly.entity_id
_entity_poly.type
_entity_poly.pdbx_seq_one_letter_code
_entity_poly.pdbx_strand_id
1 'polypeptide(L)' 'MNNKPLNRIKVVMAERMVSNKELGEMLGKDTATISRWVTNTSQPTLESLIEIAKALKCDIGDLVRMDDSTILKNQD' A
#
# COMPACT_ATOMS: atom_id res chain seq x y z
N MET A 1 -16.13 -13.04 -3.12
CA MET A 1 -15.29 -13.25 -2.40
C MET A 1 -14.63 -12.19 -1.78
N ASN A 2 -14.28 -12.28 -0.73
CA ASN A 2 -13.73 -11.29 -0.06
C ASN A 2 -12.33 -11.22 -0.24
N ASN A 3 -11.83 -10.14 -0.73
CA ASN A 3 -10.44 -9.94 -0.85
C ASN A 3 -9.98 -9.20 0.34
N LYS A 4 -9.23 -9.86 1.16
CA LYS A 4 -8.66 -9.16 2.27
C LYS A 4 -7.62 -8.20 1.76
N PRO A 5 -7.58 -6.98 2.26
CA PRO A 5 -6.56 -6.04 1.82
C PRO A 5 -5.19 -6.52 2.27
N LEU A 6 -4.26 -6.56 1.36
CA LEU A 6 -2.91 -6.99 1.67
C LEU A 6 -2.04 -5.82 2.12
N ASN A 7 -2.37 -4.60 1.69
CA ASN A 7 -1.55 -3.47 2.09
C ASN A 7 -2.34 -2.49 2.94
N ARG A 8 -1.61 -1.69 3.68
CA ARG A 8 -2.17 -0.65 4.54
C ARG A 8 -1.73 0.73 4.07
N ILE A 9 -1.51 0.89 2.78
CA ILE A 9 -1.02 2.15 2.23
C ILE A 9 -1.98 3.29 2.58
N LYS A 10 -3.26 3.04 2.45
CA LYS A 10 -4.27 4.06 2.74
C LYS A 10 -4.17 4.56 4.19
N VAL A 11 -3.93 3.65 5.12
CA VAL A 11 -3.83 4.01 6.53
C VAL A 11 -2.64 4.93 6.77
N VAL A 12 -1.50 4.56 6.21
CA VAL A 12 -0.29 5.36 6.41
C VAL A 12 -0.40 6.71 5.71
N MET A 13 -1.00 6.73 4.51
CA MET A 13 -1.22 7.99 3.81
C MET A 13 -2.10 8.92 4.65
N ALA A 14 -3.14 8.37 5.27
CA ALA A 14 -4.01 9.18 6.12
C ALA A 14 -3.26 9.72 7.32
N GLU A 15 -2.41 8.90 7.92
CA GLU A 15 -1.61 9.33 9.06
C GLU A 15 -0.64 10.43 8.67
N ARG A 16 -0.12 10.39 7.45
CA ARG A 16 0.83 11.39 6.98
C ARG A 16 0.14 12.54 6.26
N MET A 17 -1.19 12.47 6.12
CA MET A 17 -1.97 13.50 5.45
C MET A 17 -1.51 13.71 4.00
N VAL A 18 -1.28 12.61 3.31
CA VAL A 18 -0.85 12.62 1.91
C VAL A 18 -1.98 12.10 1.05
N SER A 19 -2.35 12.85 0.01
CA SER A 19 -3.42 12.44 -0.89
C SER A 19 -2.89 11.51 -1.99
N ASN A 20 -3.81 10.87 -2.70
CA ASN A 20 -3.42 10.03 -3.84
C ASN A 20 -2.67 10.86 -4.88
N LYS A 21 -3.13 12.07 -5.13
CA LYS A 21 -2.47 12.93 -6.10
C LYS A 21 -1.05 13.26 -5.67
N GLU A 22 -0.89 13.59 -4.39
CA GLU A 22 0.42 13.92 -3.88
C GLU A 22 1.38 12.75 -3.95
N LEU A 23 0.89 11.56 -3.58
CA LEU A 23 1.74 10.39 -3.63
C LEU A 23 2.12 10.08 -5.08
N GLY A 24 1.17 10.22 -5.99
CA GLY A 24 1.46 10.01 -7.41
C GLY A 24 2.54 10.95 -7.90
N GLU A 25 2.48 12.21 -7.48
CA GLU A 25 3.49 13.19 -7.88
C GLU A 25 4.86 12.82 -7.30
N MET A 26 4.90 12.38 -6.06
CA MET A 26 6.14 11.98 -5.44
C MET A 26 6.81 10.81 -6.16
N LEU A 27 6.00 9.90 -6.67
CA LEU A 27 6.51 8.68 -7.27
C LEU A 27 6.57 8.71 -8.80
N GLY A 28 6.05 9.77 -9.40
CA GLY A 28 5.99 9.82 -10.86
C GLY A 28 4.97 8.84 -11.42
N LYS A 29 3.88 8.59 -10.70
CA LYS A 29 2.82 7.67 -11.13
C LYS A 29 1.52 8.43 -11.24
N ASP A 30 0.61 7.94 -12.08
CA ASP A 30 -0.66 8.62 -12.22
C ASP A 30 -1.57 8.27 -11.04
N THR A 31 -2.58 9.11 -10.84
CA THR A 31 -3.49 8.95 -9.71
C THR A 31 -4.28 7.65 -9.79
N ALA A 32 -4.60 7.19 -11.00
CA ALA A 32 -5.34 5.94 -11.15
C ALA A 32 -4.54 4.74 -10.65
N THR A 33 -3.23 4.73 -10.90
CA THR A 33 -2.38 3.67 -10.40
C THR A 33 -2.35 3.69 -8.87
N ILE A 34 -2.19 4.87 -8.29
CA ILE A 34 -2.16 5.00 -6.84
C ILE A 34 -3.50 4.53 -6.26
N SER A 35 -4.60 4.93 -6.88
CA SER A 35 -5.92 4.54 -6.40
C SER A 35 -6.09 3.03 -6.36
N ARG A 36 -5.61 2.33 -7.38
CA ARG A 36 -5.72 0.88 -7.40
C ARG A 36 -4.91 0.22 -6.28
N TRP A 37 -3.75 0.78 -5.96
CA TRP A 37 -2.94 0.26 -4.88
C TRP A 37 -3.60 0.51 -3.52
N VAL A 38 -4.12 1.72 -3.34
CA VAL A 38 -4.70 2.13 -2.07
C VAL A 38 -5.97 1.34 -1.75
N THR A 39 -6.72 0.99 -2.78
CA THR A 39 -7.94 0.20 -2.59
C THR A 39 -7.67 -1.30 -2.63
N ASN A 40 -6.43 -1.71 -2.77
CA ASN A 40 -6.05 -3.10 -2.86
C ASN A 40 -6.66 -3.82 -4.07
N THR A 41 -7.01 -3.06 -5.10
CA THR A 41 -7.48 -3.62 -6.36
C THR A 41 -6.32 -4.31 -7.07
N SER A 42 -5.14 -3.71 -6.99
CA SER A 42 -3.92 -4.34 -7.44
C SER A 42 -2.82 -3.92 -6.46
N GLN A 43 -1.71 -4.62 -6.49
CA GLN A 43 -0.64 -4.35 -5.54
C GLN A 43 0.56 -3.74 -6.24
N PRO A 44 1.28 -2.86 -5.58
CA PRO A 44 2.52 -2.34 -6.16
C PRO A 44 3.57 -3.44 -6.20
N THR A 45 4.53 -3.29 -7.10
CA THR A 45 5.69 -4.19 -7.11
C THR A 45 6.49 -3.92 -5.84
N LEU A 46 7.39 -4.83 -5.52
CA LEU A 46 8.25 -4.62 -4.37
C LEU A 46 9.03 -3.31 -4.50
N GLU A 47 9.52 -3.03 -5.69
CA GLU A 47 10.26 -1.80 -5.92
C GLU A 47 9.40 -0.58 -5.66
N SER A 48 8.16 -0.59 -6.17
CA SER A 48 7.25 0.52 -5.93
C SER A 48 6.89 0.62 -4.45
N LEU A 49 6.76 -0.50 -3.77
CA LEU A 49 6.45 -0.49 -2.35
C LEU A 49 7.58 0.17 -1.56
N ILE A 50 8.82 -0.09 -1.92
CA ILE A 50 9.97 0.55 -1.30
C ILE A 50 9.91 2.05 -1.52
N GLU A 51 9.55 2.47 -2.73
CA GLU A 51 9.44 3.89 -3.04
C GLU A 51 8.34 4.56 -2.23
N ILE A 52 7.22 3.86 -2.06
CA ILE A 52 6.12 4.38 -1.25
C ILE A 52 6.58 4.54 0.19
N ALA A 53 7.29 3.56 0.73
CA ALA A 53 7.77 3.64 2.10
C ALA A 53 8.69 4.83 2.29
N LYS A 54 9.57 5.06 1.33
CA LYS A 54 10.47 6.21 1.40
C LYS A 54 9.70 7.52 1.32
N ALA A 55 8.72 7.60 0.43
CA ALA A 55 7.94 8.82 0.27
C ALA A 55 7.13 9.13 1.51
N LEU A 56 6.58 8.12 2.15
CA LEU A 56 5.76 8.29 3.34
C LEU A 56 6.59 8.27 4.63
N LYS A 57 7.88 8.02 4.51
CA LYS A 57 8.81 8.01 5.65
C LYS A 57 8.38 6.98 6.69
N CYS A 58 8.16 5.78 6.22
CA CYS A 58 7.78 4.66 7.09
C CYS A 58 8.53 3.41 6.64
N ASP A 59 8.40 2.34 7.40
CA ASP A 59 9.00 1.08 7.03
C ASP A 59 8.05 0.32 6.13
N ILE A 60 8.60 -0.56 5.31
CA ILE A 60 7.78 -1.42 4.47
C ILE A 60 6.81 -2.22 5.31
N GLY A 61 7.24 -2.65 6.49
CA GLY A 61 6.36 -3.40 7.38
C GLY A 61 5.12 -2.65 7.77
N ASP A 62 5.17 -1.31 7.76
CA ASP A 62 4.00 -0.50 8.06
C ASP A 62 2.98 -0.52 6.93
N LEU A 63 3.38 -0.94 5.75
CA LEU A 63 2.53 -0.93 4.57
C LEU A 63 1.88 -2.26 4.25
N VAL A 64 2.20 -3.30 5.02
CA VAL A 64 1.75 -4.66 4.72
C VAL A 64 0.97 -5.21 5.88
N ARG A 65 -0.13 -5.91 5.59
CA ARG A 65 -0.89 -6.57 6.63
C ARG A 65 -0.27 -7.92 6.93
N MET A 66 -0.03 -8.18 8.18
CA MET A 66 0.63 -9.40 8.60
C MET A 66 -0.19 -10.16 9.63
N ASP A 67 -1.48 -10.24 9.44
CA ASP A 67 -2.29 -11.00 10.39
C ASP A 67 -2.50 -12.41 9.84
N ASP A 68 -3.05 -13.26 10.67
CA ASP A 68 -3.24 -14.66 10.32
C ASP A 68 -4.13 -14.87 9.12
N SER A 69 -4.98 -13.91 8.82
CA SER A 69 -5.91 -14.08 7.74
C SER A 69 -5.38 -13.54 6.41
N THR A 70 -4.13 -13.13 6.35
CA THR A 70 -3.57 -12.57 5.14
C THR A 70 -3.19 -13.68 4.18
N ILE A 71 -1.93 -14.08 4.18
CA ILE A 71 -1.45 -15.08 3.23
C ILE A 71 -1.24 -16.41 3.87
N LEU A 72 -0.81 -16.41 5.09
CA LEU A 72 -0.38 -17.62 5.75
C LEU A 72 -1.46 -18.38 6.48
N LYS A 73 -2.69 -17.91 6.39
CA LYS A 73 -3.72 -18.54 7.18
C LYS A 73 -3.97 -19.99 6.83
N ASN A 74 -3.57 -20.41 5.65
CA ASN A 74 -3.80 -21.78 5.27
C ASN A 74 -2.62 -22.68 5.49
N GLN A 75 -1.63 -22.21 6.17
CA GLN A 75 -0.49 -23.02 6.43
C GLN A 75 -0.84 -23.91 7.58
N ASP A 76 -0.84 -25.13 7.41
CA ASP A 76 -1.17 -26.03 8.51
C ASP A 76 -0.01 -26.80 8.95
#